data_a2767904e73c1dfcfa0a33cc25095941
#
_entry.id   a2767904e73c1dfcfa0a33cc25095941
#
_cell.length_a   1.000
_cell.length_b   1.000
_cell.length_c   1.000
_cell.angle_alpha   90.00
_cell.angle_beta   90.00
_cell.angle_gamma   90.00
#
_symmetry.space_group_name_H-M   'P 1'
#
loop_
_entity.id
_entity.type
_entity.pdbx_description
1 polymer ?
#
loop_
_entity_poly.entity_id
_entity_poly.type
_entity_poly.pdbx_seq_one_letter_code
_entity_poly.pdbx_strand_id
1 'polypeptide(L)'
;MKPLTFLSLLLTSLLPLLAAETKKPNILFIVADDLGYGELGCYGGQGIPTPNIDRLIAKGARFTDGYVTAPFCAASRAALLTGRYQTSFGFEFNPIGSKNLEPGIGLPVGVPTIADRLRAAGYHTGLVGKWHLGGTAPFHPRQRGFADFFGFLHEGRYFEPAIGKGNTTWLRRKNLPDGAMGRWTSPDGRLIQSDHLKSDEPEYNKDNPMMRGDKAIEEPSNLTDAFTREAMEFFDRTKESPFFLYLAYNAVHSPMQGTDAHMARFKDIPDVQRRIFAAMLTHLDESVGKLLAKLDANGQTENTVIVFLSDNGGPTRELTSSNHPHRGEKGQLLEGGIRVPYAVTWPGVTKPGAVIKTPVIATDLTAMALAAAGVATPTNADGKDLRNLLANPEAGPLHETLYWRVGKSGALRSGKWKLFKGGPRWELYDLETDPSEKREVSASHPELTKALVERWEAWSKTQAEPLWR
;
A
#
# COMPACT_ATOMS: atom_id res chain seq x y z
N MET A 1 -60.86 6.99 -66.84
CA MET A 1 -60.58 7.35 -65.46
C MET A 1 -59.50 6.35 -64.96
N LYS A 2 -58.27 6.79 -64.83
CA LYS A 2 -57.15 5.97 -64.26
C LYS A 2 -56.93 6.39 -62.80
N PRO A 3 -56.77 5.48 -61.86
CA PRO A 3 -56.43 5.88 -60.47
C PRO A 3 -54.93 6.25 -60.30
N LEU A 4 -54.66 7.39 -59.66
CA LEU A 4 -53.33 7.79 -59.19
C LEU A 4 -53.02 7.02 -57.91
N THR A 5 -51.97 6.28 -57.96
CA THR A 5 -51.37 5.62 -56.78
C THR A 5 -50.37 6.57 -56.12
N PHE A 6 -50.68 7.01 -54.86
CA PHE A 6 -49.74 7.79 -54.00
C PHE A 6 -48.74 6.83 -53.37
N LEU A 7 -47.45 7.01 -53.69
CA LEU A 7 -46.31 6.31 -53.04
C LEU A 7 -45.83 7.17 -51.88
N SER A 8 -46.15 6.78 -50.63
CA SER A 8 -45.63 7.44 -49.43
C SER A 8 -44.23 6.96 -49.15
N LEU A 9 -43.23 7.81 -49.36
CA LEU A 9 -41.86 7.57 -48.92
C LEU A 9 -41.78 7.77 -47.39
N LEU A 10 -41.59 6.68 -46.62
CA LEU A 10 -41.19 6.73 -45.23
C LEU A 10 -39.70 7.04 -45.17
N LEU A 11 -39.31 8.27 -44.84
CA LEU A 11 -37.94 8.64 -44.44
C LEU A 11 -37.70 8.15 -43.01
N THR A 12 -37.06 7.00 -42.83
CA THR A 12 -36.52 6.58 -41.53
C THR A 12 -35.22 7.36 -41.26
N SER A 13 -35.33 8.36 -40.41
CA SER A 13 -34.16 9.06 -39.88
C SER A 13 -33.36 8.12 -38.96
N LEU A 14 -32.26 7.55 -39.45
CA LEU A 14 -31.24 6.97 -38.60
C LEU A 14 -30.54 8.10 -37.82
N LEU A 15 -30.98 8.34 -36.59
CA LEU A 15 -30.18 9.06 -35.61
C LEU A 15 -28.96 8.19 -35.28
N PRO A 16 -27.72 8.67 -35.49
CA PRO A 16 -26.57 7.96 -34.97
C PRO A 16 -26.68 7.93 -33.45
N LEU A 17 -26.76 6.73 -32.88
CA LEU A 17 -26.59 6.50 -31.45
C LEU A 17 -25.15 6.89 -31.14
N LEU A 18 -24.92 8.15 -30.77
CA LEU A 18 -23.66 8.57 -30.15
C LEU A 18 -23.51 7.71 -28.89
N ALA A 19 -22.68 6.67 -28.99
CA ALA A 19 -22.22 5.96 -27.82
C ALA A 19 -21.58 7.03 -26.93
N ALA A 20 -22.20 7.30 -25.78
CA ALA A 20 -21.63 8.19 -24.79
C ALA A 20 -20.22 7.66 -24.49
N GLU A 21 -19.19 8.45 -24.81
CA GLU A 21 -17.82 8.11 -24.41
C GLU A 21 -17.85 7.84 -22.91
N THR A 22 -17.62 6.61 -22.52
CA THR A 22 -17.57 6.24 -21.10
C THR A 22 -16.44 7.02 -20.47
N LYS A 23 -16.78 7.96 -19.58
CA LYS A 23 -15.81 8.82 -18.88
C LYS A 23 -14.78 7.92 -18.21
N LYS A 24 -13.49 8.12 -18.51
CA LYS A 24 -12.41 7.37 -17.85
C LYS A 24 -12.51 7.54 -16.34
N PRO A 25 -12.44 6.48 -15.54
CA PRO A 25 -12.55 6.59 -14.09
C PRO A 25 -11.32 7.27 -13.50
N ASN A 26 -11.52 8.02 -12.43
CA ASN A 26 -10.42 8.43 -11.56
C ASN A 26 -9.87 7.20 -10.83
N ILE A 27 -8.60 7.25 -10.47
CA ILE A 27 -7.91 6.16 -9.78
C ILE A 27 -7.21 6.73 -8.55
N LEU A 28 -7.63 6.30 -7.37
CA LEU A 28 -7.05 6.70 -6.09
C LEU A 28 -6.45 5.48 -5.39
N PHE A 29 -5.15 5.47 -5.19
CA PHE A 29 -4.48 4.50 -4.32
C PHE A 29 -4.20 5.15 -2.97
N ILE A 30 -4.81 4.64 -1.90
CA ILE A 30 -4.55 5.00 -0.51
C ILE A 30 -3.66 3.91 0.08
N VAL A 31 -2.41 4.24 0.35
CA VAL A 31 -1.43 3.31 0.90
C VAL A 31 -1.07 3.73 2.31
N ALA A 32 -1.34 2.84 3.28
CA ALA A 32 -0.85 2.98 4.65
C ALA A 32 0.55 2.38 4.77
N ASP A 33 1.36 2.89 5.69
CA ASP A 33 2.71 2.44 5.95
C ASP A 33 2.74 1.63 7.25
N ASP A 34 3.22 0.37 7.18
CA ASP A 34 3.36 -0.52 8.35
C ASP A 34 2.04 -0.89 9.07
N LEU A 35 0.91 -0.85 8.37
CA LEU A 35 -0.39 -1.18 8.96
C LEU A 35 -0.62 -2.70 8.95
N GLY A 36 -0.66 -3.31 10.14
CA GLY A 36 -0.91 -4.75 10.29
C GLY A 36 -2.31 -5.17 9.87
N TYR A 37 -2.41 -6.42 9.40
CA TYR A 37 -3.67 -7.03 8.92
C TYR A 37 -4.80 -6.96 9.97
N GLY A 38 -4.47 -7.21 11.25
CA GLY A 38 -5.44 -7.28 12.35
C GLY A 38 -5.79 -5.95 13.00
N GLU A 39 -5.48 -4.81 12.38
CA GLU A 39 -5.74 -3.51 12.97
C GLU A 39 -7.09 -2.89 12.57
N LEU A 40 -7.60 -3.20 11.38
CA LEU A 40 -8.87 -2.65 10.91
C LEU A 40 -10.05 -3.48 11.41
N GLY A 41 -11.15 -2.82 11.79
CA GLY A 41 -12.37 -3.47 12.26
C GLY A 41 -12.92 -4.49 11.26
N CYS A 42 -12.93 -4.16 9.96
CA CYS A 42 -13.38 -5.06 8.90
C CYS A 42 -12.45 -6.27 8.67
N TYR A 43 -11.24 -6.29 9.21
CA TYR A 43 -10.31 -7.43 9.23
C TYR A 43 -10.25 -8.13 10.58
N GLY A 44 -11.15 -7.81 11.51
CA GLY A 44 -11.24 -8.42 12.84
C GLY A 44 -10.44 -7.69 13.93
N GLY A 45 -9.93 -6.50 13.63
CA GLY A 45 -9.25 -5.62 14.58
C GLY A 45 -10.16 -5.23 15.74
N GLN A 46 -9.59 -5.21 16.95
CA GLN A 46 -10.29 -4.86 18.17
C GLN A 46 -9.58 -3.75 18.95
N GLY A 47 -10.35 -2.89 19.60
CA GLY A 47 -9.83 -1.88 20.51
C GLY A 47 -9.44 -0.54 19.87
N ILE A 48 -9.28 -0.45 18.55
CA ILE A 48 -9.06 0.81 17.82
C ILE A 48 -10.13 0.92 16.72
N PRO A 49 -11.12 1.80 16.87
CA PRO A 49 -12.15 1.98 15.84
C PRO A 49 -11.60 2.57 14.54
N THR A 50 -11.99 1.98 13.40
CA THR A 50 -11.62 2.45 12.05
C THR A 50 -12.86 2.64 11.16
N PRO A 51 -13.88 3.40 11.61
CA PRO A 51 -15.20 3.42 10.97
C PRO A 51 -15.19 3.99 9.55
N ASN A 52 -14.27 4.87 9.20
CA ASN A 52 -14.21 5.48 7.88
C ASN A 52 -13.56 4.54 6.85
N ILE A 53 -12.46 3.88 7.22
CA ILE A 53 -11.80 2.86 6.41
C ILE A 53 -12.74 1.65 6.25
N ASP A 54 -13.36 1.20 7.35
CA ASP A 54 -14.32 0.09 7.32
C ASP A 54 -15.50 0.39 6.39
N ARG A 55 -16.04 1.62 6.43
CA ARG A 55 -17.13 2.09 5.55
C ARG A 55 -16.69 2.14 4.08
N LEU A 56 -15.47 2.61 3.79
CA LEU A 56 -14.89 2.58 2.45
C LEU A 56 -14.86 1.15 1.90
N ILE A 57 -14.31 0.23 2.69
CA ILE A 57 -14.16 -1.18 2.31
C ILE A 57 -15.52 -1.87 2.17
N ALA A 58 -16.48 -1.55 3.02
CA ALA A 58 -17.85 -2.09 2.94
C ALA A 58 -18.61 -1.65 1.68
N LYS A 59 -18.23 -0.53 1.05
CA LYS A 59 -18.79 -0.11 -0.25
C LYS A 59 -18.18 -0.86 -1.45
N GLY A 60 -17.14 -1.66 -1.24
CA GLY A 60 -16.42 -2.39 -2.26
C GLY A 60 -16.19 -3.85 -1.91
N ALA A 61 -15.03 -4.35 -2.31
CA ALA A 61 -14.57 -5.71 -2.09
C ALA A 61 -13.34 -5.73 -1.17
N ARG A 62 -13.38 -6.59 -0.15
CA ARG A 62 -12.27 -6.90 0.75
C ARG A 62 -11.64 -8.22 0.35
N PHE A 63 -10.31 -8.25 0.23
CA PHE A 63 -9.57 -9.48 -0.03
C PHE A 63 -9.01 -10.01 1.30
N THR A 64 -9.37 -11.25 1.65
CA THR A 64 -8.81 -11.89 2.84
C THR A 64 -7.40 -12.40 2.60
N ASP A 65 -7.05 -12.66 1.35
CA ASP A 65 -5.77 -13.20 0.88
C ASP A 65 -5.08 -12.21 -0.07
N GLY A 66 -5.01 -10.95 0.36
CA GLY A 66 -4.32 -9.86 -0.33
C GLY A 66 -2.86 -9.76 0.09
N TYR A 67 -1.94 -9.85 -0.87
CA TYR A 67 -0.50 -9.88 -0.62
C TYR A 67 0.22 -8.69 -1.21
N VAL A 68 1.31 -8.31 -0.56
CA VAL A 68 2.37 -7.49 -1.13
C VAL A 68 3.53 -8.36 -1.59
N THR A 69 4.39 -7.83 -2.47
CA THR A 69 5.48 -8.61 -3.09
C THR A 69 6.75 -8.70 -2.24
N ALA A 70 6.84 -7.89 -1.19
CA ALA A 70 7.96 -7.86 -0.27
C ALA A 70 7.50 -7.46 1.12
N PRO A 71 8.18 -7.90 2.19
CA PRO A 71 7.86 -7.52 3.57
C PRO A 71 8.48 -6.17 3.97
N PHE A 72 8.80 -5.30 2.99
CA PHE A 72 9.47 -4.00 3.16
C PHE A 72 8.83 -2.93 2.31
N CYS A 73 8.81 -1.70 2.82
CA CYS A 73 8.19 -0.55 2.18
C CYS A 73 8.65 -0.32 0.73
N ALA A 74 9.94 -0.03 0.52
CA ALA A 74 10.42 0.38 -0.80
C ALA A 74 10.26 -0.72 -1.85
N ALA A 75 10.63 -1.95 -1.53
CA ALA A 75 10.54 -3.08 -2.44
C ALA A 75 9.07 -3.37 -2.84
N SER A 76 8.13 -3.34 -1.87
CA SER A 76 6.70 -3.49 -2.13
C SER A 76 6.15 -2.35 -2.99
N ARG A 77 6.51 -1.09 -2.67
CA ARG A 77 6.09 0.09 -3.44
C ARG A 77 6.62 0.06 -4.88
N ALA A 78 7.86 -0.42 -5.08
CA ALA A 78 8.43 -0.60 -6.42
C ALA A 78 7.59 -1.57 -7.26
N ALA A 79 7.19 -2.71 -6.70
CA ALA A 79 6.34 -3.67 -7.41
C ALA A 79 4.93 -3.13 -7.66
N LEU A 80 4.30 -2.52 -6.66
CA LEU A 80 2.97 -1.89 -6.80
C LEU A 80 2.96 -0.87 -7.94
N LEU A 81 3.97 0.01 -8.02
CA LEU A 81 3.99 1.06 -9.03
C LEU A 81 4.44 0.59 -10.42
N THR A 82 5.06 -0.57 -10.55
CA THR A 82 5.52 -1.10 -11.85
C THR A 82 4.64 -2.20 -12.41
N GLY A 83 3.82 -2.84 -11.56
CA GLY A 83 3.04 -4.02 -11.91
C GLY A 83 3.91 -5.28 -12.12
N ARG A 84 5.15 -5.28 -11.61
CA ARG A 84 6.13 -6.36 -11.74
C ARG A 84 6.72 -6.73 -10.40
N TYR A 85 7.13 -7.99 -10.25
CA TYR A 85 7.96 -8.34 -9.09
C TYR A 85 9.23 -7.48 -9.08
N GLN A 86 9.47 -6.80 -7.98
CA GLN A 86 10.62 -5.91 -7.81
C GLN A 86 11.97 -6.65 -7.93
N THR A 87 11.97 -7.95 -7.65
CA THR A 87 13.13 -8.83 -7.84
C THR A 87 13.50 -9.00 -9.32
N SER A 88 12.55 -8.83 -10.25
CA SER A 88 12.81 -8.94 -11.69
C SER A 88 13.74 -7.83 -12.23
N PHE A 89 13.90 -6.74 -11.48
CA PHE A 89 14.80 -5.63 -11.79
C PHE A 89 15.75 -5.28 -10.64
N GLY A 90 15.93 -6.20 -9.68
CA GLY A 90 16.93 -6.13 -8.63
C GLY A 90 16.63 -5.17 -7.47
N PHE A 91 15.40 -4.64 -7.35
CA PHE A 91 15.01 -3.77 -6.23
C PHE A 91 14.51 -4.62 -5.05
N GLU A 92 15.41 -5.20 -4.27
CA GLU A 92 15.05 -6.22 -3.28
C GLU A 92 15.07 -5.71 -1.84
N PHE A 93 15.82 -4.64 -1.54
CA PHE A 93 15.99 -4.11 -0.18
C PHE A 93 15.62 -2.63 -0.09
N ASN A 94 15.31 -2.18 1.14
CA ASN A 94 15.08 -0.76 1.41
C ASN A 94 16.40 0.03 1.40
N PRO A 95 16.51 1.14 0.69
CA PRO A 95 17.50 2.15 0.99
C PRO A 95 17.13 2.85 2.29
N ILE A 96 18.07 3.05 3.22
CA ILE A 96 17.83 3.68 4.53
C ILE A 96 18.85 4.80 4.76
N GLY A 97 18.38 5.94 5.27
CA GLY A 97 19.21 7.11 5.58
C GLY A 97 19.97 7.61 4.36
N SER A 98 21.28 7.81 4.48
CA SER A 98 22.14 8.30 3.40
C SER A 98 22.14 7.42 2.14
N LYS A 99 21.81 6.13 2.27
CA LYS A 99 21.71 5.23 1.11
C LYS A 99 20.67 5.71 0.07
N ASN A 100 19.64 6.43 0.49
CA ASN A 100 18.69 7.04 -0.45
C ASN A 100 19.34 8.08 -1.38
N LEU A 101 20.49 8.63 -1.00
CA LEU A 101 21.21 9.66 -1.76
C LEU A 101 22.36 9.10 -2.59
N GLU A 102 22.62 7.80 -2.51
CA GLU A 102 23.68 7.17 -3.29
C GLU A 102 23.30 7.10 -4.78
N PRO A 103 24.24 7.44 -5.70
CA PRO A 103 24.00 7.28 -7.13
C PRO A 103 23.64 5.83 -7.48
N GLY A 104 22.57 5.65 -8.26
CA GLY A 104 22.13 4.32 -8.71
C GLY A 104 21.21 3.58 -7.71
N ILE A 105 21.01 4.09 -6.50
CA ILE A 105 20.06 3.54 -5.53
C ILE A 105 18.68 4.14 -5.74
N GLY A 106 17.78 3.35 -6.29
CA GLY A 106 16.39 3.75 -6.57
C GLY A 106 15.72 2.86 -7.61
N LEU A 107 14.46 3.16 -7.94
CA LEU A 107 13.72 2.44 -8.97
C LEU A 107 14.39 2.65 -10.33
N PRO A 108 14.94 1.60 -10.99
CA PRO A 108 15.71 1.75 -12.23
C PRO A 108 14.97 2.57 -13.29
N VAL A 109 15.64 3.57 -13.86
CA VAL A 109 15.03 4.55 -14.79
C VAL A 109 14.38 3.88 -16.00
N GLY A 110 14.91 2.75 -16.47
CA GLY A 110 14.35 1.98 -17.58
C GLY A 110 13.10 1.16 -17.25
N VAL A 111 12.61 1.18 -15.99
CA VAL A 111 11.39 0.46 -15.57
C VAL A 111 10.23 1.45 -15.42
N PRO A 112 9.30 1.53 -16.39
CA PRO A 112 8.18 2.47 -16.32
C PRO A 112 7.23 2.17 -15.16
N THR A 113 6.69 3.23 -14.55
CA THR A 113 5.66 3.14 -13.53
C THR A 113 4.26 3.16 -14.12
N ILE A 114 3.25 2.85 -13.30
CA ILE A 114 1.84 3.07 -13.63
C ILE A 114 1.57 4.55 -13.93
N ALA A 115 2.24 5.49 -13.23
CA ALA A 115 2.06 6.92 -13.46
C ALA A 115 2.58 7.35 -14.84
N ASP A 116 3.72 6.81 -15.31
CA ASP A 116 4.20 7.04 -16.68
C ASP A 116 3.14 6.63 -17.71
N ARG A 117 2.53 5.46 -17.53
CA ARG A 117 1.55 4.90 -18.47
C ARG A 117 0.22 5.64 -18.44
N LEU A 118 -0.27 5.97 -17.25
CA LEU A 118 -1.53 6.70 -17.10
C LEU A 118 -1.39 8.15 -17.59
N ARG A 119 -0.24 8.79 -17.34
CA ARG A 119 0.04 10.12 -17.88
C ARG A 119 0.06 10.11 -19.42
N ALA A 120 0.67 9.11 -20.02
CA ALA A 120 0.65 8.92 -21.47
C ALA A 120 -0.77 8.69 -22.02
N ALA A 121 -1.68 8.16 -21.20
CA ALA A 121 -3.09 7.96 -21.51
C ALA A 121 -3.98 9.17 -21.21
N GLY A 122 -3.40 10.33 -20.83
CA GLY A 122 -4.11 11.58 -20.58
C GLY A 122 -4.64 11.77 -19.16
N TYR A 123 -4.16 10.97 -18.19
CA TYR A 123 -4.47 11.19 -16.78
C TYR A 123 -3.61 12.31 -16.19
N HIS A 124 -4.21 13.12 -15.31
CA HIS A 124 -3.44 13.97 -14.42
C HIS A 124 -2.90 13.10 -13.27
N THR A 125 -1.57 13.05 -13.10
CA THR A 125 -0.93 12.11 -12.18
C THR A 125 -0.33 12.84 -10.98
N GLY A 126 -0.67 12.42 -9.76
CA GLY A 126 -0.17 13.00 -8.52
C GLY A 126 0.39 11.96 -7.56
N LEU A 127 1.42 12.36 -6.83
CA LEU A 127 1.92 11.66 -5.66
C LEU A 127 1.87 12.59 -4.46
N VAL A 128 1.17 12.16 -3.41
CA VAL A 128 1.15 12.85 -2.12
C VAL A 128 1.63 11.88 -1.04
N GLY A 129 2.70 12.25 -0.33
CA GLY A 129 3.26 11.48 0.78
C GLY A 129 4.63 10.87 0.53
N LYS A 130 4.84 9.66 1.02
CA LYS A 130 6.12 8.93 1.01
C LYS A 130 6.43 8.35 -0.37
N TRP A 131 7.65 8.63 -0.89
CA TRP A 131 8.15 8.03 -2.12
C TRP A 131 8.93 6.73 -1.87
N HIS A 132 10.09 6.82 -1.24
CA HIS A 132 11.00 5.73 -0.86
C HIS A 132 11.54 4.87 -2.02
N LEU A 133 11.63 5.43 -3.23
CA LEU A 133 12.16 4.72 -4.42
C LEU A 133 13.38 5.43 -5.03
N GLY A 134 14.19 6.08 -4.18
CA GLY A 134 15.40 6.79 -4.51
C GLY A 134 15.27 8.30 -4.31
N GLY A 135 16.27 8.89 -3.64
CA GLY A 135 16.29 10.31 -3.25
C GLY A 135 17.06 11.20 -4.22
N THR A 136 17.72 10.65 -5.25
CA THR A 136 18.47 11.44 -6.23
C THR A 136 17.63 11.84 -7.44
N ALA A 137 18.06 12.85 -8.16
CA ALA A 137 17.29 13.49 -9.23
C ALA A 137 16.69 12.52 -10.27
N PRO A 138 17.39 11.48 -10.80
CA PRO A 138 16.81 10.56 -11.77
C PRO A 138 15.63 9.74 -11.24
N PHE A 139 15.55 9.56 -9.92
CA PHE A 139 14.52 8.76 -9.27
C PHE A 139 13.39 9.61 -8.66
N HIS A 140 13.48 10.94 -8.76
CA HIS A 140 12.47 11.85 -8.24
C HIS A 140 11.09 11.56 -8.85
N PRO A 141 9.98 11.61 -8.08
CA PRO A 141 8.63 11.26 -8.58
C PRO A 141 8.25 11.95 -9.89
N ARG A 142 8.63 13.22 -10.08
CA ARG A 142 8.36 13.96 -11.33
C ARG A 142 9.08 13.42 -12.56
N GLN A 143 10.17 12.67 -12.37
CA GLN A 143 10.87 11.94 -13.44
C GLN A 143 10.31 10.52 -13.63
N ARG A 144 9.37 10.12 -12.80
CA ARG A 144 8.77 8.80 -12.75
C ARG A 144 7.25 8.85 -13.01
N GLY A 145 6.82 9.76 -13.87
CA GLY A 145 5.46 9.85 -14.39
C GLY A 145 4.49 10.72 -13.59
N PHE A 146 4.85 11.20 -12.39
CA PHE A 146 3.98 12.06 -11.59
C PHE A 146 4.14 13.53 -12.00
N ALA A 147 3.05 14.17 -12.42
CA ALA A 147 3.02 15.60 -12.74
C ALA A 147 3.10 16.44 -11.46
N ASP A 148 2.34 16.06 -10.43
CA ASP A 148 2.34 16.69 -9.13
C ASP A 148 3.06 15.82 -8.09
N PHE A 149 3.82 16.48 -7.21
CA PHE A 149 4.44 15.83 -6.05
C PHE A 149 4.36 16.73 -4.82
N PHE A 150 3.88 16.18 -3.71
CA PHE A 150 3.97 16.78 -2.39
C PHE A 150 4.30 15.66 -1.38
N GLY A 151 5.45 15.74 -0.72
CA GLY A 151 5.86 14.68 0.20
C GLY A 151 7.36 14.67 0.48
N PHE A 152 7.90 13.50 0.76
CA PHE A 152 9.31 13.30 1.05
C PHE A 152 9.85 12.04 0.34
N LEU A 153 11.19 11.93 0.21
CA LEU A 153 11.81 10.95 -0.68
C LEU A 153 12.31 9.68 0.01
N HIS A 154 12.59 9.71 1.33
CA HIS A 154 13.25 8.61 2.06
C HIS A 154 12.25 7.66 2.74
N GLU A 155 12.76 6.79 3.63
CA GLU A 155 12.02 5.73 4.32
C GLU A 155 10.96 6.23 5.31
N GLY A 156 11.17 7.40 5.92
CA GLY A 156 10.29 7.97 6.93
C GLY A 156 10.54 9.43 7.15
N ARG A 157 9.68 10.06 7.95
CA ARG A 157 9.82 11.45 8.40
C ARG A 157 8.99 11.65 9.67
N TYR A 158 9.43 12.58 10.54
CA TYR A 158 8.64 13.00 11.69
C TYR A 158 7.30 13.57 11.24
N PHE A 159 6.21 13.17 11.90
CA PHE A 159 4.86 13.63 11.60
C PHE A 159 4.60 15.07 12.04
N GLU A 160 5.20 15.41 13.17
CA GLU A 160 5.09 16.74 13.78
C GLU A 160 6.39 17.52 13.63
N PRO A 161 6.33 18.83 13.38
CA PRO A 161 7.54 19.64 13.23
C PRO A 161 8.37 19.74 14.52
N ALA A 162 7.73 19.56 15.68
CA ALA A 162 8.39 19.60 16.98
C ALA A 162 8.01 18.42 17.88
N ILE A 163 9.01 17.75 18.44
CA ILE A 163 8.82 16.67 19.41
C ILE A 163 8.29 17.23 20.73
N GLY A 164 7.24 16.59 21.29
CA GLY A 164 6.68 16.92 22.60
C GLY A 164 5.81 18.17 22.62
N LYS A 165 5.65 18.89 21.53
CA LYS A 165 4.77 20.06 21.46
C LYS A 165 3.45 19.69 20.79
N GLY A 166 2.38 19.50 21.60
CA GLY A 166 1.08 19.07 21.11
C GLY A 166 0.98 17.60 20.72
N ASN A 167 2.03 16.82 21.04
CA ASN A 167 2.10 15.39 20.73
C ASN A 167 2.86 14.62 21.81
N THR A 168 2.67 13.30 21.86
CA THR A 168 3.50 12.37 22.59
C THR A 168 4.29 11.53 21.58
N THR A 169 5.62 11.52 21.73
CA THR A 169 6.54 10.84 20.79
C THR A 169 7.22 9.65 21.46
N TRP A 170 7.24 8.51 20.77
CA TRP A 170 8.02 7.33 21.14
C TRP A 170 9.13 7.07 20.13
N LEU A 171 10.36 6.85 20.63
CA LEU A 171 11.56 6.62 19.82
C LEU A 171 12.31 5.39 20.29
N ARG A 172 12.84 4.63 19.36
CA ARG A 172 13.88 3.63 19.62
C ARG A 172 15.20 4.33 19.96
N ARG A 173 15.92 3.80 20.95
CA ARG A 173 17.27 4.21 21.27
C ARG A 173 18.10 3.00 21.70
N LYS A 174 19.35 2.95 21.27
CA LYS A 174 20.29 1.94 21.71
C LYS A 174 20.71 2.17 23.16
N ASN A 175 20.91 3.43 23.50
CA ASN A 175 21.25 3.88 24.84
C ASN A 175 20.21 4.89 25.32
N LEU A 176 19.74 4.73 26.55
CA LEU A 176 18.78 5.63 27.17
C LEU A 176 19.46 6.71 27.99
N PRO A 177 18.84 7.89 28.19
CA PRO A 177 19.35 8.91 29.09
C PRO A 177 19.58 8.37 30.51
N ASP A 178 20.52 8.97 31.20
CA ASP A 178 20.83 8.71 32.63
C ASP A 178 21.14 7.25 32.97
N GLY A 179 21.54 6.45 31.97
CA GLY A 179 21.83 5.01 32.14
C GLY A 179 20.59 4.16 32.40
N ALA A 180 19.39 4.68 32.09
CA ALA A 180 18.14 3.93 32.20
C ALA A 180 18.16 2.67 31.32
N MET A 181 17.36 1.66 31.70
CA MET A 181 17.17 0.42 30.94
C MET A 181 15.68 0.20 30.66
N GLY A 182 15.40 -0.38 29.50
CA GLY A 182 14.05 -0.71 29.06
C GLY A 182 13.31 0.50 28.50
N ARG A 183 12.95 1.46 29.33
CA ARG A 183 12.22 2.67 28.93
C ARG A 183 12.64 3.87 29.77
N TRP A 184 12.75 5.01 29.09
CA TRP A 184 12.93 6.32 29.71
C TRP A 184 11.83 7.24 29.25
N THR A 185 11.36 8.11 30.14
CA THR A 185 10.30 9.09 29.83
C THR A 185 10.74 10.46 30.32
N SER A 186 10.58 11.49 29.48
CA SER A 186 10.87 12.87 29.84
C SER A 186 10.02 13.35 31.03
N PRO A 187 10.46 14.35 31.81
CA PRO A 187 9.73 14.83 32.99
C PRO A 187 8.29 15.30 32.68
N ASP A 188 8.04 15.80 31.49
CA ASP A 188 6.72 16.23 31.03
C ASP A 188 5.87 15.07 30.43
N GLY A 189 6.41 13.86 30.35
CA GLY A 189 5.74 12.68 29.81
C GLY A 189 5.57 12.66 28.29
N ARG A 190 6.20 13.60 27.57
CA ARG A 190 5.99 13.83 26.13
C ARG A 190 6.92 13.06 25.22
N LEU A 191 8.11 12.77 25.69
CA LEU A 191 9.11 11.98 24.96
C LEU A 191 9.37 10.68 25.71
N ILE A 192 9.10 9.58 25.03
CA ILE A 192 9.37 8.23 25.51
C ILE A 192 10.49 7.65 24.64
N GLN A 193 11.52 7.08 25.27
CA GLN A 193 12.59 6.36 24.60
C GLN A 193 12.64 4.92 25.11
N SER A 194 12.94 3.97 24.21
CA SER A 194 13.00 2.55 24.56
C SER A 194 14.16 1.85 23.89
N ASP A 195 14.87 1.01 24.65
CA ASP A 195 16.02 0.23 24.17
C ASP A 195 15.67 -1.23 23.80
N HIS A 196 14.40 -1.60 23.82
CA HIS A 196 13.96 -3.00 23.63
C HIS A 196 14.37 -3.60 22.28
N LEU A 197 14.56 -2.78 21.24
CA LEU A 197 15.06 -3.21 19.92
C LEU A 197 16.56 -3.07 19.75
N LYS A 198 17.27 -2.52 20.75
CA LYS A 198 18.74 -2.32 20.73
C LYS A 198 19.25 -1.56 19.49
N SER A 199 18.43 -0.66 18.95
CA SER A 199 18.75 0.16 17.78
C SER A 199 18.24 1.58 17.95
N ASP A 200 18.87 2.52 17.26
CA ASP A 200 18.40 3.90 17.21
C ASP A 200 17.34 4.11 16.14
N GLU A 201 16.48 5.08 16.34
CA GLU A 201 15.63 5.63 15.29
C GLU A 201 16.51 6.30 14.25
N PRO A 202 16.27 6.07 12.93
CA PRO A 202 16.97 6.84 11.90
C PRO A 202 16.76 8.35 12.04
N GLU A 203 17.73 9.13 11.58
CA GLU A 203 17.59 10.60 11.50
C GLU A 203 16.68 10.99 10.32
N TYR A 204 15.39 10.63 10.41
CA TYR A 204 14.43 10.71 9.31
C TYR A 204 14.32 12.06 8.58
N ASN A 205 14.56 13.17 9.28
CA ASN A 205 14.49 14.51 8.68
C ASN A 205 15.80 14.97 8.04
N LYS A 206 16.92 14.26 8.35
CA LYS A 206 18.22 14.62 7.81
C LYS A 206 18.26 14.36 6.30
N ASP A 207 18.63 15.38 5.54
CA ASP A 207 18.71 15.33 4.08
C ASP A 207 17.43 14.84 3.39
N ASN A 208 16.28 14.94 4.07
CA ASN A 208 14.98 14.49 3.63
C ASN A 208 13.90 15.56 3.87
N PRO A 209 13.97 16.72 3.20
CA PRO A 209 13.00 17.80 3.36
C PRO A 209 11.61 17.39 2.88
N MET A 210 10.56 18.08 3.38
CA MET A 210 9.29 18.13 2.67
C MET A 210 9.49 18.87 1.36
N MET A 211 8.80 18.38 0.33
CA MET A 211 8.92 18.93 -1.02
C MET A 211 7.54 19.22 -1.62
N ARG A 212 7.48 20.28 -2.40
CA ARG A 212 6.39 20.57 -3.33
C ARG A 212 6.98 20.67 -4.75
N GLY A 213 6.63 19.72 -5.60
CA GLY A 213 7.33 19.51 -6.85
C GLY A 213 8.79 19.12 -6.60
N ASP A 214 9.73 19.92 -7.10
CA ASP A 214 11.18 19.76 -6.95
C ASP A 214 11.79 20.74 -5.93
N LYS A 215 10.96 21.49 -5.20
CA LYS A 215 11.40 22.49 -4.20
C LYS A 215 11.19 21.97 -2.79
N ALA A 216 12.22 22.10 -1.96
CA ALA A 216 12.08 21.93 -0.52
C ALA A 216 11.18 23.02 0.08
N ILE A 217 10.36 22.63 1.03
CA ILE A 217 9.43 23.52 1.74
C ILE A 217 9.43 23.24 3.24
N GLU A 218 8.99 24.20 4.04
CA GLU A 218 8.58 24.00 5.42
C GLU A 218 7.11 23.56 5.46
N GLU A 219 6.78 22.53 6.23
CA GLU A 219 5.42 22.08 6.50
C GLU A 219 5.15 22.17 8.01
N PRO A 220 4.33 23.12 8.45
CA PRO A 220 4.08 23.34 9.88
C PRO A 220 3.02 22.41 10.46
N SER A 221 2.24 21.72 9.63
CA SER A 221 1.16 20.83 10.06
C SER A 221 1.64 19.41 10.30
N ASN A 222 0.87 18.64 11.07
CA ASN A 222 1.03 17.19 11.09
C ASN A 222 0.96 16.61 9.68
N LEU A 223 1.88 15.69 9.34
CA LEU A 223 1.97 15.17 7.96
C LEU A 223 0.72 14.43 7.50
N THR A 224 0.00 13.75 8.41
CA THR A 224 -1.26 13.09 8.06
C THR A 224 -2.31 14.11 7.60
N ASP A 225 -2.42 15.26 8.31
CA ASP A 225 -3.31 16.35 7.89
C ASP A 225 -2.80 17.04 6.61
N ALA A 226 -1.49 17.26 6.49
CA ALA A 226 -0.90 17.88 5.30
C ALA A 226 -1.16 17.07 4.04
N PHE A 227 -0.95 15.75 4.09
CA PHE A 227 -1.23 14.87 2.95
C PHE A 227 -2.72 14.81 2.62
N THR A 228 -3.58 14.82 3.61
CA THR A 228 -5.03 14.86 3.43
C THR A 228 -5.47 16.17 2.76
N ARG A 229 -4.96 17.33 3.22
CA ARG A 229 -5.19 18.64 2.61
C ARG A 229 -4.77 18.65 1.14
N GLU A 230 -3.54 18.23 0.83
CA GLU A 230 -2.99 18.23 -0.53
C GLU A 230 -3.76 17.29 -1.47
N ALA A 231 -4.21 16.14 -0.96
CA ALA A 231 -5.04 15.23 -1.73
C ALA A 231 -6.42 15.84 -2.04
N MET A 232 -7.05 16.52 -1.07
CA MET A 232 -8.32 17.21 -1.29
C MET A 232 -8.18 18.37 -2.29
N GLU A 233 -7.10 19.15 -2.21
CA GLU A 233 -6.79 20.18 -3.20
C GLU A 233 -6.51 19.60 -4.58
N PHE A 234 -5.86 18.43 -4.65
CA PHE A 234 -5.65 17.70 -5.91
C PHE A 234 -6.99 17.30 -6.54
N PHE A 235 -7.96 16.80 -5.76
CA PHE A 235 -9.31 16.49 -6.26
C PHE A 235 -10.00 17.72 -6.83
N ASP A 236 -9.83 18.91 -6.21
CA ASP A 236 -10.41 20.17 -6.73
C ASP A 236 -9.79 20.57 -8.07
N ARG A 237 -8.47 20.45 -8.20
CA ARG A 237 -7.76 20.81 -9.45
C ARG A 237 -8.06 19.87 -10.61
N THR A 238 -8.50 18.64 -10.33
CA THR A 238 -8.71 17.57 -11.33
C THR A 238 -10.17 17.24 -11.59
N LYS A 239 -11.12 18.12 -11.22
CA LYS A 239 -12.57 17.85 -11.39
C LYS A 239 -12.96 17.51 -12.83
N GLU A 240 -12.35 18.18 -13.80
CA GLU A 240 -12.73 18.09 -15.21
C GLU A 240 -11.89 17.09 -16.03
N SER A 241 -10.93 16.41 -15.38
CA SER A 241 -10.04 15.45 -16.05
C SER A 241 -9.86 14.18 -15.23
N PRO A 242 -9.65 13.01 -15.89
CA PRO A 242 -9.36 11.80 -15.15
C PRO A 242 -8.02 11.94 -14.42
N PHE A 243 -7.95 11.46 -13.19
CA PHE A 243 -6.73 11.50 -12.40
C PHE A 243 -6.27 10.14 -11.90
N PHE A 244 -4.97 10.03 -11.67
CA PHE A 244 -4.34 9.01 -10.85
C PHE A 244 -3.65 9.68 -9.67
N LEU A 245 -4.10 9.41 -8.46
CA LEU A 245 -3.44 9.85 -7.24
C LEU A 245 -2.89 8.65 -6.47
N TYR A 246 -1.57 8.64 -6.28
CA TYR A 246 -0.89 7.77 -5.33
C TYR A 246 -0.73 8.51 -4.01
N LEU A 247 -1.66 8.26 -3.08
CA LEU A 247 -1.67 8.86 -1.75
C LEU A 247 -1.01 7.89 -0.78
N ALA A 248 0.26 8.12 -0.51
CA ALA A 248 1.13 7.27 0.29
C ALA A 248 1.34 7.89 1.67
N TYR A 249 0.40 7.64 2.59
CA TYR A 249 0.57 8.07 3.97
C TYR A 249 1.80 7.40 4.58
N ASN A 250 2.53 8.13 5.43
CA ASN A 250 3.54 7.55 6.31
C ASN A 250 2.93 7.04 7.65
N ALA A 251 1.65 7.27 7.89
CA ALA A 251 0.93 6.65 9.01
C ALA A 251 0.67 5.17 8.68
N VAL A 252 0.96 4.29 9.60
CA VAL A 252 1.31 4.45 11.03
C VAL A 252 2.80 4.16 11.36
N HIS A 253 3.72 4.41 10.43
CA HIS A 253 5.16 4.12 10.55
C HIS A 253 5.82 4.91 11.69
N SER A 254 6.99 4.45 12.16
CA SER A 254 7.85 5.22 13.07
C SER A 254 8.46 6.47 12.39
N PRO A 255 8.82 7.52 13.16
CA PRO A 255 8.70 7.63 14.60
C PRO A 255 7.24 7.77 15.02
N MET A 256 6.89 7.13 16.13
CA MET A 256 5.50 7.16 16.61
C MET A 256 5.19 8.50 17.28
N GLN A 257 4.21 9.24 16.74
CA GLN A 257 3.81 10.56 17.26
C GLN A 257 2.28 10.66 17.29
N GLY A 258 1.71 10.54 18.49
CA GLY A 258 0.28 10.71 18.71
C GLY A 258 -0.05 12.15 19.12
N THR A 259 -0.94 12.84 18.41
CA THR A 259 -1.40 14.18 18.80
C THR A 259 -2.19 14.12 20.10
N ASP A 260 -2.17 15.20 20.89
CA ASP A 260 -2.88 15.26 22.18
C ASP A 260 -4.37 14.96 22.03
N ALA A 261 -5.00 15.47 20.98
CA ALA A 261 -6.42 15.29 20.73
C ALA A 261 -6.77 13.81 20.50
N HIS A 262 -5.95 13.09 19.73
CA HIS A 262 -6.16 11.66 19.49
C HIS A 262 -5.74 10.81 20.68
N MET A 263 -4.64 11.13 21.35
CA MET A 263 -4.19 10.45 22.59
C MET A 263 -5.24 10.49 23.70
N ALA A 264 -5.97 11.60 23.84
CA ALA A 264 -7.00 11.78 24.85
C ALA A 264 -8.18 10.78 24.72
N ARG A 265 -8.37 10.19 23.55
CA ARG A 265 -9.46 9.24 23.25
C ARG A 265 -9.15 7.81 23.75
N PHE A 266 -7.89 7.53 24.05
CA PHE A 266 -7.40 6.19 24.40
C PHE A 266 -6.74 6.15 25.78
N LYS A 267 -7.23 6.96 26.74
CA LYS A 267 -6.66 7.02 28.09
C LYS A 267 -6.68 5.68 28.82
N ASP A 268 -7.63 4.81 28.48
CA ASP A 268 -7.81 3.49 29.08
C ASP A 268 -6.83 2.44 28.53
N ILE A 269 -6.09 2.73 27.46
CA ILE A 269 -5.00 1.87 27.01
C ILE A 269 -3.78 2.11 27.90
N PRO A 270 -3.38 1.16 28.76
CA PRO A 270 -2.32 1.37 29.74
C PRO A 270 -0.93 1.49 29.09
N ASP A 271 -0.66 0.72 28.04
CA ASP A 271 0.61 0.81 27.32
C ASP A 271 0.66 2.06 26.44
N VAL A 272 1.59 2.96 26.74
CA VAL A 272 1.71 4.25 26.07
C VAL A 272 2.09 4.11 24.59
N GLN A 273 2.89 3.11 24.22
CA GLN A 273 3.26 2.85 22.85
C GLN A 273 2.03 2.44 22.04
N ARG A 274 1.21 1.50 22.56
CA ARG A 274 -0.07 1.12 21.93
C ARG A 274 -1.05 2.28 21.86
N ARG A 275 -1.05 3.15 22.87
CA ARG A 275 -1.90 4.36 22.88
C ARG A 275 -1.49 5.35 21.77
N ILE A 276 -0.18 5.56 21.55
CA ILE A 276 0.32 6.40 20.45
C ILE A 276 -0.08 5.78 19.12
N PHE A 277 0.10 4.47 18.94
CA PHE A 277 -0.33 3.77 17.73
C PHE A 277 -1.83 3.95 17.47
N ALA A 278 -2.67 3.78 18.50
CA ALA A 278 -4.12 3.97 18.40
C ALA A 278 -4.49 5.40 17.98
N ALA A 279 -3.78 6.39 18.52
CA ALA A 279 -3.95 7.79 18.14
C ALA A 279 -3.59 8.03 16.66
N MET A 280 -2.48 7.47 16.18
CA MET A 280 -2.04 7.59 14.79
C MET A 280 -2.99 6.88 13.81
N LEU A 281 -3.46 5.68 14.15
CA LEU A 281 -4.41 4.93 13.30
C LEU A 281 -5.77 5.63 13.22
N THR A 282 -6.26 6.17 14.34
CA THR A 282 -7.49 6.95 14.35
C THR A 282 -7.37 8.24 13.52
N HIS A 283 -6.22 8.91 13.57
CA HIS A 283 -5.93 10.09 12.75
C HIS A 283 -5.95 9.74 11.25
N LEU A 284 -5.36 8.60 10.87
CA LEU A 284 -5.42 8.08 9.50
C LEU A 284 -6.87 7.77 9.07
N ASP A 285 -7.65 7.10 9.93
CA ASP A 285 -9.04 6.78 9.65
C ASP A 285 -9.90 8.03 9.41
N GLU A 286 -9.76 9.05 10.26
CA GLU A 286 -10.46 10.33 10.09
C GLU A 286 -10.04 11.05 8.81
N SER A 287 -8.78 10.96 8.45
CA SER A 287 -8.24 11.50 7.21
C SER A 287 -8.86 10.83 5.97
N VAL A 288 -8.99 9.50 5.99
CA VAL A 288 -9.74 8.79 4.94
C VAL A 288 -11.19 9.26 4.88
N GLY A 289 -11.84 9.48 6.03
CA GLY A 289 -13.19 10.04 6.09
C GLY A 289 -13.32 11.40 5.40
N LYS A 290 -12.35 12.32 5.65
CA LYS A 290 -12.30 13.65 4.99
C LYS A 290 -12.13 13.54 3.47
N LEU A 291 -11.29 12.61 3.00
CA LEU A 291 -11.09 12.37 1.55
C LEU A 291 -12.38 11.88 0.88
N LEU A 292 -13.07 10.92 1.48
CA LEU A 292 -14.33 10.39 0.94
C LEU A 292 -15.42 11.48 0.87
N ALA A 293 -15.55 12.28 1.93
CA ALA A 293 -16.47 13.41 1.96
C ALA A 293 -16.14 14.47 0.88
N LYS A 294 -14.84 14.67 0.61
CA LYS A 294 -14.40 15.61 -0.43
C LYS A 294 -14.70 15.11 -1.84
N LEU A 295 -14.46 13.81 -2.13
CA LEU A 295 -14.84 13.20 -3.40
C LEU A 295 -16.36 13.29 -3.64
N ASP A 296 -17.14 13.07 -2.59
CA ASP A 296 -18.59 13.16 -2.64
C ASP A 296 -19.07 14.60 -2.95
N ALA A 297 -18.55 15.57 -2.19
CA ALA A 297 -18.84 17.00 -2.41
C ALA A 297 -18.43 17.48 -3.81
N ASN A 298 -17.42 16.87 -4.41
CA ASN A 298 -17.00 17.17 -5.77
C ASN A 298 -17.80 16.43 -6.86
N GLY A 299 -18.70 15.49 -6.48
CA GLY A 299 -19.41 14.62 -7.43
C GLY A 299 -18.50 13.62 -8.14
N GLN A 300 -17.34 13.27 -7.53
CA GLN A 300 -16.35 12.38 -8.14
C GLN A 300 -16.47 10.93 -7.67
N THR A 301 -17.21 10.64 -6.57
CA THR A 301 -17.30 9.33 -5.93
C THR A 301 -17.67 8.23 -6.90
N GLU A 302 -18.73 8.40 -7.67
CA GLU A 302 -19.26 7.35 -8.57
C GLU A 302 -18.35 7.05 -9.78
N ASN A 303 -17.39 7.94 -10.07
CA ASN A 303 -16.42 7.76 -11.15
C ASN A 303 -14.99 7.57 -10.62
N THR A 304 -14.82 7.08 -9.38
CA THR A 304 -13.50 6.88 -8.79
C THR A 304 -13.31 5.43 -8.34
N VAL A 305 -12.27 4.79 -8.85
CA VAL A 305 -11.73 3.52 -8.34
C VAL A 305 -10.84 3.85 -7.14
N ILE A 306 -11.18 3.31 -5.97
CA ILE A 306 -10.39 3.52 -4.74
C ILE A 306 -9.77 2.20 -4.33
N VAL A 307 -8.46 2.18 -4.19
CA VAL A 307 -7.68 1.09 -3.61
C VAL A 307 -7.23 1.50 -2.21
N PHE A 308 -7.38 0.61 -1.24
CA PHE A 308 -6.80 0.74 0.09
C PHE A 308 -5.93 -0.47 0.39
N LEU A 309 -4.67 -0.25 0.74
CA LEU A 309 -3.77 -1.32 1.18
C LEU A 309 -2.68 -0.81 2.14
N SER A 310 -2.04 -1.73 2.88
CA SER A 310 -0.74 -1.47 3.53
C SER A 310 0.39 -1.90 2.61
N ASP A 311 1.54 -1.22 2.68
CA ASP A 311 2.71 -1.56 1.85
C ASP A 311 3.48 -2.79 2.33
N ASN A 312 3.35 -3.17 3.60
CA ASN A 312 3.83 -4.42 4.20
C ASN A 312 3.08 -4.71 5.50
N GLY A 313 3.30 -5.87 6.07
CA GLY A 313 2.75 -6.20 7.37
C GLY A 313 3.35 -5.36 8.50
N GLY A 314 2.58 -5.18 9.57
CA GLY A 314 2.94 -4.33 10.69
C GLY A 314 4.15 -4.88 11.48
N PRO A 315 5.09 -4.03 11.92
CA PRO A 315 6.15 -4.40 12.85
C PRO A 315 5.60 -4.45 14.28
N THR A 316 5.31 -5.67 14.75
CA THR A 316 4.59 -5.90 16.01
C THR A 316 5.33 -5.39 17.25
N ARG A 317 6.67 -5.52 17.24
CA ARG A 317 7.50 -5.09 18.36
C ARG A 317 7.81 -3.60 18.32
N GLU A 318 7.99 -3.04 17.13
CA GLU A 318 8.37 -1.64 16.96
C GLU A 318 7.19 -0.69 17.13
N LEU A 319 6.04 -1.05 16.57
CA LEU A 319 4.85 -0.18 16.54
C LEU A 319 3.68 -0.69 17.36
N THR A 320 3.73 -1.91 17.88
CA THR A 320 2.57 -2.64 18.41
C THR A 320 1.49 -2.95 17.36
N SER A 321 1.83 -2.85 16.08
CA SER A 321 0.92 -3.09 14.95
C SER A 321 0.59 -4.59 14.82
N SER A 322 -0.68 -4.96 14.91
CA SER A 322 -1.12 -6.36 14.97
C SER A 322 -1.33 -6.95 13.58
N ASN A 323 -0.69 -8.08 13.33
CA ASN A 323 -0.94 -8.89 12.12
C ASN A 323 -1.92 -10.05 12.38
N HIS A 324 -2.60 -10.07 13.53
CA HIS A 324 -3.51 -11.16 13.88
C HIS A 324 -4.50 -11.48 12.74
N PRO A 325 -4.77 -12.77 12.42
CA PRO A 325 -4.30 -13.99 13.07
C PRO A 325 -2.95 -14.52 12.54
N HIS A 326 -2.26 -13.77 11.67
CA HIS A 326 -1.07 -14.20 10.96
C HIS A 326 0.19 -14.07 11.81
N ARG A 327 1.09 -15.06 11.69
CA ARG A 327 2.40 -15.07 12.33
C ARG A 327 3.39 -14.22 11.54
N GLY A 328 4.34 -13.63 12.25
CA GLY A 328 5.40 -12.82 11.65
C GLY A 328 5.05 -11.34 11.59
N GLU A 329 5.99 -10.57 11.10
CA GLU A 329 5.95 -9.11 11.06
C GLU A 329 6.78 -8.57 9.88
N LYS A 330 6.78 -7.27 9.67
CA LYS A 330 7.66 -6.54 8.72
C LYS A 330 9.06 -7.16 8.71
N GLY A 331 9.62 -7.36 7.53
CA GLY A 331 10.92 -8.00 7.34
C GLY A 331 10.88 -9.52 7.18
N GLN A 332 9.75 -10.17 7.42
CA GLN A 332 9.60 -11.62 7.35
C GLN A 332 8.65 -12.04 6.23
N LEU A 333 8.98 -13.13 5.52
CA LEU A 333 8.12 -13.71 4.47
C LEU A 333 7.04 -14.66 5.01
N LEU A 334 6.79 -14.63 6.30
CA LEU A 334 5.61 -15.24 6.93
C LEU A 334 4.37 -14.42 6.59
N GLU A 335 3.18 -15.00 6.77
CA GLU A 335 1.92 -14.34 6.41
C GLU A 335 1.80 -12.94 7.02
N GLY A 336 2.18 -12.77 8.29
CA GLY A 336 2.11 -11.47 8.97
C GLY A 336 3.04 -10.38 8.41
N GLY A 337 4.02 -10.72 7.59
CA GLY A 337 4.88 -9.72 6.93
C GLY A 337 4.44 -9.33 5.52
N ILE A 338 3.65 -10.17 4.85
CA ILE A 338 3.30 -10.01 3.43
C ILE A 338 1.79 -10.01 3.12
N ARG A 339 0.95 -10.50 4.02
CA ARG A 339 -0.51 -10.47 3.90
C ARG A 339 -1.06 -9.28 4.65
N VAL A 340 -1.72 -8.38 3.94
CA VAL A 340 -2.03 -7.03 4.41
C VAL A 340 -3.51 -6.70 4.21
N PRO A 341 -4.04 -5.65 4.87
CA PRO A 341 -5.32 -5.07 4.46
C PRO A 341 -5.26 -4.69 2.98
N TYR A 342 -6.20 -5.22 2.19
CA TYR A 342 -6.22 -5.09 0.74
C TYR A 342 -7.67 -4.99 0.27
N ALA A 343 -8.06 -3.86 -0.28
CA ALA A 343 -9.44 -3.63 -0.69
C ALA A 343 -9.52 -2.77 -1.95
N VAL A 344 -10.59 -2.98 -2.71
CA VAL A 344 -10.93 -2.20 -3.89
C VAL A 344 -12.40 -1.79 -3.82
N THR A 345 -12.66 -0.49 -3.93
CA THR A 345 -14.00 0.06 -4.09
C THR A 345 -14.10 0.67 -5.47
N TRP A 346 -14.94 0.07 -6.31
CA TRP A 346 -15.18 0.51 -7.69
C TRP A 346 -16.68 0.55 -7.98
N PRO A 347 -17.31 1.72 -7.92
CA PRO A 347 -18.75 1.84 -8.20
C PRO A 347 -19.12 1.23 -9.55
N GLY A 348 -20.21 0.47 -9.57
CA GLY A 348 -20.68 -0.23 -10.77
C GLY A 348 -19.92 -1.52 -11.14
N VAL A 349 -18.79 -1.82 -10.48
CA VAL A 349 -18.00 -3.06 -10.71
C VAL A 349 -17.94 -3.94 -9.48
N THR A 350 -17.54 -3.38 -8.32
CA THR A 350 -17.50 -4.14 -7.07
C THR A 350 -18.90 -4.31 -6.47
N LYS A 351 -19.17 -5.49 -5.94
CA LYS A 351 -20.37 -5.71 -5.11
C LYS A 351 -20.09 -5.20 -3.70
N PRO A 352 -20.89 -4.28 -3.14
CA PRO A 352 -20.72 -3.80 -1.79
C PRO A 352 -20.70 -4.96 -0.77
N GLY A 353 -19.75 -4.94 0.14
CA GLY A 353 -19.56 -5.96 1.17
C GLY A 353 -18.97 -7.28 0.67
N ALA A 354 -18.52 -7.37 -0.59
CA ALA A 354 -17.92 -8.59 -1.10
C ALA A 354 -16.65 -8.97 -0.32
N VAL A 355 -16.52 -10.26 -0.04
CA VAL A 355 -15.34 -10.86 0.59
C VAL A 355 -14.72 -11.84 -0.40
N ILE A 356 -13.53 -11.54 -0.88
CA ILE A 356 -12.83 -12.34 -1.87
C ILE A 356 -11.69 -13.11 -1.19
N LYS A 357 -11.74 -14.45 -1.29
CA LYS A 357 -10.75 -15.35 -0.69
C LYS A 357 -9.67 -15.81 -1.68
N THR A 358 -9.85 -15.48 -2.96
CA THR A 358 -8.85 -15.78 -3.99
C THR A 358 -7.56 -15.02 -3.69
N PRO A 359 -6.40 -15.68 -3.62
CA PRO A 359 -5.12 -15.00 -3.46
C PRO A 359 -4.83 -14.02 -4.58
N VAL A 360 -4.51 -12.78 -4.21
CA VAL A 360 -4.13 -11.69 -5.10
C VAL A 360 -2.86 -11.01 -4.58
N ILE A 361 -2.17 -10.28 -5.45
CA ILE A 361 -0.93 -9.62 -5.09
C ILE A 361 -0.91 -8.15 -5.57
N ALA A 362 -0.13 -7.29 -4.93
CA ALA A 362 -0.16 -5.84 -5.17
C ALA A 362 0.06 -5.44 -6.64
N THR A 363 0.79 -6.23 -7.42
CA THR A 363 0.96 -6.02 -8.87
C THR A 363 -0.35 -6.06 -9.65
N ASP A 364 -1.35 -6.80 -9.16
CA ASP A 364 -2.68 -6.93 -9.78
C ASP A 364 -3.46 -5.61 -9.74
N LEU A 365 -3.24 -4.79 -8.70
CA LEU A 365 -3.84 -3.46 -8.59
C LEU A 365 -3.40 -2.55 -9.74
N THR A 366 -2.13 -2.66 -10.13
CA THR A 366 -1.61 -1.91 -11.27
C THR A 366 -2.19 -2.40 -12.59
N ALA A 367 -2.28 -3.72 -12.80
CA ALA A 367 -2.90 -4.28 -13.99
C ALA A 367 -4.39 -3.90 -14.09
N MET A 368 -5.13 -3.97 -12.97
CA MET A 368 -6.53 -3.53 -12.87
C MET A 368 -6.67 -2.04 -13.19
N ALA A 369 -5.84 -1.18 -12.62
CA ALA A 369 -5.91 0.26 -12.81
C ALA A 369 -5.60 0.67 -14.27
N LEU A 370 -4.63 0.04 -14.91
CA LEU A 370 -4.35 0.22 -16.34
C LEU A 370 -5.54 -0.23 -17.20
N ALA A 371 -6.11 -1.39 -16.89
CA ALA A 371 -7.28 -1.89 -17.61
C ALA A 371 -8.53 -0.99 -17.41
N ALA A 372 -8.73 -0.43 -16.21
CA ALA A 372 -9.77 0.57 -15.93
C ALA A 372 -9.60 1.84 -16.79
N ALA A 373 -8.37 2.24 -17.02
CA ALA A 373 -8.02 3.38 -17.87
C ALA A 373 -8.07 3.08 -19.39
N GLY A 374 -8.33 1.83 -19.79
CA GLY A 374 -8.24 1.40 -21.18
C GLY A 374 -6.80 1.30 -21.71
N VAL A 375 -5.83 1.16 -20.81
CA VAL A 375 -4.41 1.02 -21.13
C VAL A 375 -4.03 -0.46 -21.10
N ALA A 376 -3.37 -0.93 -22.16
CA ALA A 376 -2.91 -2.31 -22.21
C ALA A 376 -1.89 -2.61 -21.11
N THR A 377 -2.09 -3.73 -20.42
CA THR A 377 -1.10 -4.25 -19.48
C THR A 377 0.16 -4.68 -20.24
N PRO A 378 1.36 -4.28 -19.79
CA PRO A 378 2.61 -4.68 -20.43
C PRO A 378 2.77 -6.20 -20.48
N THR A 379 3.36 -6.72 -21.55
CA THR A 379 3.60 -8.18 -21.72
C THR A 379 4.54 -8.77 -20.67
N ASN A 380 5.37 -7.95 -20.05
CA ASN A 380 6.28 -8.32 -18.95
C ASN A 380 5.74 -7.95 -17.56
N ALA A 381 4.45 -7.60 -17.44
CA ALA A 381 3.81 -7.41 -16.15
C ALA A 381 3.52 -8.77 -15.50
N ASP A 382 3.71 -8.84 -14.18
CA ASP A 382 3.37 -10.01 -13.38
C ASP A 382 1.93 -9.94 -12.84
N GLY A 383 1.40 -8.72 -12.70
CA GLY A 383 0.04 -8.47 -12.23
C GLY A 383 -1.04 -8.86 -13.24
N LYS A 384 -2.17 -9.29 -12.74
CA LYS A 384 -3.36 -9.68 -13.50
C LYS A 384 -4.54 -8.77 -13.20
N ASP A 385 -5.40 -8.56 -14.18
CA ASP A 385 -6.58 -7.71 -14.05
C ASP A 385 -7.62 -8.31 -13.08
N LEU A 386 -7.98 -7.56 -12.06
CA LEU A 386 -8.92 -7.97 -11.01
C LEU A 386 -10.40 -7.79 -11.40
N ARG A 387 -10.75 -7.14 -12.52
CA ARG A 387 -12.12 -6.76 -12.83
C ARG A 387 -13.10 -7.93 -12.82
N ASN A 388 -12.70 -9.07 -13.40
CA ASN A 388 -13.54 -10.27 -13.36
C ASN A 388 -13.78 -10.76 -11.93
N LEU A 389 -12.75 -10.76 -11.10
CA LEU A 389 -12.81 -11.20 -9.71
C LEU A 389 -13.64 -10.23 -8.84
N LEU A 390 -13.57 -8.93 -9.12
CA LEU A 390 -14.37 -7.91 -8.44
C LEU A 390 -15.86 -8.02 -8.76
N ALA A 391 -16.19 -8.34 -10.02
CA ALA A 391 -17.57 -8.57 -10.45
C ALA A 391 -18.12 -9.94 -9.97
N ASN A 392 -17.26 -10.95 -9.93
CA ASN A 392 -17.57 -12.34 -9.58
C ASN A 392 -16.59 -12.85 -8.52
N PRO A 393 -16.85 -12.62 -7.23
CA PRO A 393 -15.95 -13.00 -6.13
C PRO A 393 -15.53 -14.49 -6.09
N GLU A 394 -16.33 -15.36 -6.70
CA GLU A 394 -16.11 -16.82 -6.79
C GLU A 394 -15.50 -17.24 -8.15
N ALA A 395 -14.93 -16.33 -8.93
CA ALA A 395 -14.45 -16.60 -10.29
C ALA A 395 -13.26 -17.59 -10.39
N GLY A 396 -12.80 -18.11 -9.26
CA GLY A 396 -11.68 -19.08 -9.20
C GLY A 396 -10.31 -18.41 -9.10
N PRO A 397 -9.22 -19.21 -9.19
CA PRO A 397 -7.88 -18.71 -8.93
C PRO A 397 -7.41 -17.74 -10.01
N LEU A 398 -6.87 -16.59 -9.60
CA LEU A 398 -6.25 -15.61 -10.48
C LEU A 398 -4.81 -16.01 -10.83
N HIS A 399 -4.08 -16.48 -9.82
CA HIS A 399 -2.70 -16.97 -9.95
C HIS A 399 -2.61 -18.45 -9.56
N GLU A 400 -1.84 -19.23 -10.30
CA GLU A 400 -1.49 -20.59 -9.89
C GLU A 400 -0.54 -20.56 -8.70
N THR A 401 0.41 -19.62 -8.72
CA THR A 401 1.47 -19.52 -7.71
C THR A 401 1.89 -18.05 -7.54
N LEU A 402 2.06 -17.65 -6.27
CA LEU A 402 2.66 -16.38 -5.88
C LEU A 402 4.06 -16.66 -5.29
N TYR A 403 5.00 -15.73 -5.50
CA TYR A 403 6.40 -15.90 -5.13
C TYR A 403 6.94 -14.71 -4.34
N TRP A 404 7.91 -15.00 -3.46
CA TRP A 404 8.65 -13.98 -2.71
C TRP A 404 10.10 -14.38 -2.56
N ARG A 405 11.00 -13.39 -2.63
CA ARG A 405 12.42 -13.53 -2.36
C ARG A 405 12.94 -12.29 -1.63
N VAL A 406 13.73 -12.51 -0.58
CA VAL A 406 14.52 -11.49 0.12
C VAL A 406 15.87 -12.11 0.46
N GLY A 407 16.90 -11.75 -0.29
CA GLY A 407 18.24 -12.31 -0.13
C GLY A 407 18.24 -13.84 -0.25
N LYS A 408 18.54 -14.52 0.86
CA LYS A 408 18.53 -15.99 0.94
C LYS A 408 17.19 -16.58 1.37
N SER A 409 16.27 -15.74 1.83
CA SER A 409 14.93 -16.15 2.24
C SER A 409 13.99 -16.24 1.04
N GLY A 410 13.05 -17.16 1.09
CA GLY A 410 12.08 -17.37 0.02
C GLY A 410 10.71 -17.79 0.55
N ALA A 411 9.69 -17.51 -0.23
CA ALA A 411 8.36 -18.08 0.00
C ALA A 411 7.63 -18.28 -1.33
N LEU A 412 6.66 -19.18 -1.30
CA LEU A 412 5.77 -19.48 -2.41
C LEU A 412 4.40 -19.84 -1.86
N ARG A 413 3.33 -19.36 -2.50
CA ARG A 413 1.96 -19.82 -2.24
C ARG A 413 1.37 -20.46 -3.51
N SER A 414 0.89 -21.69 -3.40
CA SER A 414 0.15 -22.38 -4.45
C SER A 414 -1.12 -22.99 -3.85
N GLY A 415 -2.27 -22.46 -4.23
CA GLY A 415 -3.55 -22.81 -3.60
C GLY A 415 -3.51 -22.55 -2.09
N LYS A 416 -3.77 -23.61 -1.30
CA LYS A 416 -3.69 -23.55 0.17
C LYS A 416 -2.28 -23.71 0.74
N TRP A 417 -1.31 -24.14 -0.06
CA TRP A 417 0.03 -24.47 0.39
C TRP A 417 0.93 -23.23 0.41
N LYS A 418 1.58 -23.00 1.53
CA LYS A 418 2.63 -22.00 1.71
C LYS A 418 3.96 -22.70 1.96
N LEU A 419 4.89 -22.53 1.04
CA LEU A 419 6.29 -22.90 1.24
C LEU A 419 7.05 -21.68 1.75
N PHE A 420 7.87 -21.85 2.78
CA PHE A 420 8.62 -20.76 3.43
C PHE A 420 10.06 -21.19 3.75
N LYS A 421 11.01 -20.28 3.59
CA LYS A 421 12.40 -20.42 3.99
C LYS A 421 12.90 -19.14 4.62
N GLY A 422 12.96 -19.12 5.94
CA GLY A 422 13.59 -18.04 6.72
C GLY A 422 14.93 -18.43 7.33
N GLY A 423 15.28 -19.70 7.26
CA GLY A 423 16.48 -20.31 7.80
C GLY A 423 17.13 -21.31 6.83
N PRO A 424 17.83 -22.35 7.33
CA PRO A 424 18.58 -23.28 6.48
C PRO A 424 17.69 -24.25 5.68
N ARG A 425 16.47 -24.50 6.13
CA ARG A 425 15.53 -25.46 5.53
C ARG A 425 14.25 -24.82 5.04
N TRP A 426 13.57 -25.49 4.11
CA TRP A 426 12.22 -25.17 3.69
C TRP A 426 11.21 -25.74 4.68
N GLU A 427 10.14 -25.00 4.91
CA GLU A 427 8.99 -25.35 5.75
C GLU A 427 7.73 -25.28 4.90
N LEU A 428 6.77 -26.19 5.14
CA LEU A 428 5.49 -26.24 4.43
C LEU A 428 4.32 -26.07 5.39
N TYR A 429 3.36 -25.23 5.02
CA TYR A 429 2.15 -24.94 5.80
C TYR A 429 0.89 -25.10 4.96
N ASP A 430 -0.19 -25.58 5.56
CA ASP A 430 -1.56 -25.59 4.99
C ASP A 430 -2.34 -24.39 5.53
N LEU A 431 -2.41 -23.31 4.77
CA LEU A 431 -3.05 -22.06 5.20
C LEU A 431 -4.57 -22.15 5.33
N GLU A 432 -5.23 -23.17 4.77
CA GLU A 432 -6.66 -23.40 4.93
C GLU A 432 -7.00 -23.83 6.36
N THR A 433 -6.14 -24.67 6.95
CA THR A 433 -6.32 -25.20 8.30
C THR A 433 -5.41 -24.55 9.35
N ASP A 434 -4.37 -23.84 8.91
CA ASP A 434 -3.37 -23.18 9.75
C ASP A 434 -2.93 -21.82 9.17
N PRO A 435 -3.81 -20.82 9.15
CA PRO A 435 -3.49 -19.49 8.63
C PRO A 435 -2.43 -18.74 9.45
N SER A 436 -2.05 -19.30 10.61
CA SER A 436 -1.03 -18.74 11.51
C SER A 436 0.34 -19.41 11.36
N GLU A 437 0.51 -20.35 10.42
CA GLU A 437 1.79 -21.03 10.12
C GLU A 437 2.45 -21.66 11.38
N LYS A 438 1.65 -22.28 12.25
CA LYS A 438 2.12 -22.90 13.51
C LYS A 438 2.50 -24.37 13.37
N ARG A 439 1.91 -25.07 12.38
CA ARG A 439 2.09 -26.50 12.17
C ARG A 439 2.84 -26.77 10.87
N GLU A 440 4.12 -26.98 11.00
CA GLU A 440 4.98 -27.36 9.87
C GLU A 440 4.68 -28.81 9.45
N VAL A 441 4.47 -29.05 8.16
CA VAL A 441 4.00 -30.36 7.62
C VAL A 441 4.86 -30.91 6.48
N SER A 442 6.05 -30.38 6.21
CA SER A 442 6.90 -30.83 5.10
C SER A 442 7.28 -32.31 5.19
N ALA A 443 7.51 -32.81 6.42
CA ALA A 443 7.80 -34.22 6.65
C ALA A 443 6.64 -35.16 6.29
N SER A 444 5.40 -34.69 6.37
CA SER A 444 4.19 -35.43 6.00
C SER A 444 3.87 -35.30 4.49
N HIS A 445 4.49 -34.37 3.78
CA HIS A 445 4.26 -34.08 2.36
C HIS A 445 5.58 -33.93 1.58
N PRO A 446 6.52 -34.90 1.62
CA PRO A 446 7.88 -34.71 1.09
C PRO A 446 7.91 -34.45 -0.42
N GLU A 447 7.12 -35.17 -1.22
CA GLU A 447 7.07 -35.01 -2.67
C GLU A 447 6.49 -33.64 -3.08
N LEU A 448 5.44 -33.20 -2.40
CA LEU A 448 4.88 -31.89 -2.62
C LEU A 448 5.87 -30.79 -2.25
N THR A 449 6.53 -30.90 -1.10
CA THR A 449 7.54 -29.93 -0.65
C THR A 449 8.66 -29.83 -1.68
N LYS A 450 9.18 -30.95 -2.16
CA LYS A 450 10.21 -30.98 -3.20
C LYS A 450 9.75 -30.29 -4.49
N ALA A 451 8.56 -30.59 -4.98
CA ALA A 451 8.01 -29.97 -6.18
C ALA A 451 7.84 -28.46 -6.06
N LEU A 452 7.39 -27.97 -4.88
CA LEU A 452 7.25 -26.53 -4.64
C LEU A 452 8.61 -25.84 -4.50
N VAL A 453 9.62 -26.48 -3.91
CA VAL A 453 11.00 -25.98 -3.86
C VAL A 453 11.56 -25.84 -5.27
N GLU A 454 11.46 -26.87 -6.10
CA GLU A 454 11.92 -26.85 -7.49
C GLU A 454 11.25 -25.71 -8.29
N ARG A 455 9.94 -25.50 -8.09
CA ARG A 455 9.17 -24.41 -8.69
C ARG A 455 9.68 -23.03 -8.26
N TRP A 456 9.92 -22.85 -6.96
CA TRP A 456 10.48 -21.60 -6.44
C TRP A 456 11.89 -21.34 -6.96
N GLU A 457 12.76 -22.34 -7.00
CA GLU A 457 14.11 -22.23 -7.52
C GLU A 457 14.14 -21.88 -9.00
N ALA A 458 13.25 -22.47 -9.79
CA ALA A 458 13.10 -22.16 -11.21
C ALA A 458 12.71 -20.69 -11.41
N TRP A 459 11.70 -20.21 -10.66
CA TRP A 459 11.32 -18.80 -10.68
C TRP A 459 12.45 -17.88 -10.18
N SER A 460 13.10 -18.21 -9.07
CA SER A 460 14.16 -17.38 -8.48
C SER A 460 15.35 -17.19 -9.43
N LYS A 461 15.68 -18.17 -10.23
CA LYS A 461 16.74 -18.10 -11.26
C LYS A 461 16.42 -17.11 -12.38
N THR A 462 15.14 -16.77 -12.60
CA THR A 462 14.76 -15.75 -13.60
C THR A 462 14.83 -14.34 -13.06
N GLN A 463 15.03 -14.17 -11.73
CA GLN A 463 15.07 -12.87 -11.09
C GLN A 463 16.49 -12.27 -11.14
N ALA A 464 16.56 -10.95 -11.24
CA ALA A 464 17.82 -10.23 -11.22
C ALA A 464 18.54 -10.36 -9.87
N GLU A 465 19.86 -10.19 -9.86
CA GLU A 465 20.62 -9.98 -8.63
C GLU A 465 20.24 -8.65 -7.99
N PRO A 466 20.24 -8.57 -6.65
CA PRO A 466 19.95 -7.31 -5.96
C PRO A 466 20.94 -6.20 -6.36
N LEU A 467 20.41 -5.03 -6.71
CA LEU A 467 21.21 -3.86 -7.07
C LEU A 467 22.04 -3.32 -5.87
N TRP A 468 21.58 -3.56 -4.66
CA TRP A 468 22.28 -3.24 -3.40
C TRP A 468 21.85 -4.18 -2.28
N ARG A 469 22.58 -4.11 -1.15
CA ARG A 469 22.27 -4.86 0.09
C ARG A 469 22.33 -3.94 1.29
#